data_50d91bafc77bd39d5cea447018c4b53c
#
_entry.id   50d91bafc77bd39d5cea447018c4b53c
#
_cell.length_a   1.000
_cell.length_b   1.000
_cell.length_c   1.000
_cell.angle_alpha   90.00
_cell.angle_beta   90.00
_cell.angle_gamma   90.00
#
_symmetry.space_group_name_H-M   'P 1'
#
loop_
_entity.id
_entity.type
_entity.pdbx_description
1 polymer ?
#
loop_
_entity_poly.entity_id
_entity_poly.type
_entity_poly.pdbx_seq_one_letter_code
_entity_poly.pdbx_strand_id
1 'polypeptide(L)'
;MGTSQTMRIPELAALGISVVVNEYTLDLCDIEGFSSSKSDLHEYPSVEDFAQQRCPDWISDVSHESLRKLLAHDEIRVLHSQHHTDHFSQYGWDGRVFLSNAGGSHHTAAAQYVANRLQADVPMSAPLRVYLLNVAAVDAIAARYEMFAVPEVALFQVPFHDALKATGAAYLWHRMPAPYHDQRAVFLPRENSRSLAAAAELRAAGAPDLGIHLTMLVERQQEMLEKGVLRVVAGPERLNRDDALAL
;
A
#
# COMPACT_ATOMS: atom_id res chain seq x y z
N MET A 1 0.08 -38.31 -10.15
CA MET A 1 0.41 -36.88 -10.38
C MET A 1 -0.88 -36.10 -10.37
N GLY A 2 -1.09 -35.20 -9.40
CA GLY A 2 -2.27 -34.33 -9.38
C GLY A 2 -2.11 -33.25 -10.46
N THR A 3 -3.11 -33.09 -11.31
CA THR A 3 -3.14 -32.01 -12.30
C THR A 3 -3.43 -30.70 -11.57
N SER A 4 -2.50 -29.75 -11.61
CA SER A 4 -2.73 -28.38 -11.17
C SER A 4 -3.68 -27.70 -12.15
N GLN A 5 -4.77 -27.12 -11.65
CA GLN A 5 -5.69 -26.32 -12.45
C GLN A 5 -5.60 -24.86 -12.01
N THR A 6 -5.57 -23.96 -12.98
CA THR A 6 -5.67 -22.53 -12.72
C THR A 6 -7.13 -22.13 -12.66
N MET A 7 -7.57 -21.48 -11.58
CA MET A 7 -8.92 -20.96 -11.42
C MET A 7 -8.86 -19.43 -11.29
N ARG A 8 -9.79 -18.74 -11.96
CA ARG A 8 -9.97 -17.31 -11.80
C ARG A 8 -10.96 -17.05 -10.66
N ILE A 9 -10.56 -16.21 -9.72
CA ILE A 9 -11.42 -15.69 -8.65
C ILE A 9 -11.72 -14.23 -9.01
N PRO A 10 -12.93 -13.90 -9.50
CA PRO A 10 -13.27 -12.53 -9.93
C PRO A 10 -13.14 -11.52 -8.80
N GLU A 11 -13.54 -11.88 -7.58
CA GLU A 11 -13.47 -11.03 -6.40
C GLU A 11 -12.03 -10.65 -6.06
N LEU A 12 -11.07 -11.56 -6.22
CA LEU A 12 -9.66 -11.27 -6.01
C LEU A 12 -9.14 -10.22 -7.01
N ALA A 13 -9.58 -10.28 -8.26
CA ALA A 13 -9.23 -9.30 -9.27
C ALA A 13 -9.89 -7.92 -9.03
N ALA A 14 -10.97 -7.88 -8.27
CA ALA A 14 -11.74 -6.68 -7.96
C ALA A 14 -11.43 -6.10 -6.57
N LEU A 15 -10.46 -6.66 -5.82
CA LEU A 15 -10.17 -6.22 -4.45
C LEU A 15 -9.72 -4.76 -4.36
N GLY A 16 -8.95 -4.29 -5.34
CA GLY A 16 -8.39 -2.95 -5.36
C GLY A 16 -9.12 -2.04 -6.34
N ILE A 17 -9.42 -0.83 -5.90
CA ILE A 17 -9.94 0.26 -6.71
C ILE A 17 -8.91 1.37 -6.70
N SER A 18 -8.70 2.06 -7.82
CA SER A 18 -7.87 3.25 -7.87
C SER A 18 -8.65 4.42 -8.47
N VAL A 19 -8.56 5.57 -7.82
CA VAL A 19 -9.11 6.84 -8.29
C VAL A 19 -7.95 7.78 -8.59
N VAL A 20 -8.01 8.50 -9.72
CA VAL A 20 -6.95 9.45 -10.11
C VAL A 20 -7.53 10.86 -10.14
N VAL A 21 -6.89 11.77 -9.41
CA VAL A 21 -7.10 13.21 -9.51
C VAL A 21 -5.93 13.77 -10.32
N ASN A 22 -6.18 14.23 -11.55
CA ASN A 22 -5.11 14.57 -12.51
C ASN A 22 -4.28 15.78 -12.09
N GLU A 23 -4.91 16.77 -11.44
CA GLU A 23 -4.25 17.99 -10.97
C GLU A 23 -4.51 18.13 -9.48
N TYR A 24 -3.52 17.76 -8.69
CA TYR A 24 -3.59 17.84 -7.24
C TYR A 24 -2.37 18.60 -6.71
N THR A 25 -2.62 19.58 -5.86
CA THR A 25 -1.56 20.36 -5.20
C THR A 25 -1.59 20.11 -3.70
N LEU A 26 -0.43 19.84 -3.14
CA LEU A 26 -0.21 19.73 -1.70
C LEU A 26 1.06 20.52 -1.32
N ASP A 27 1.22 20.78 -0.03
CA ASP A 27 2.49 21.31 0.46
C ASP A 27 3.55 20.20 0.55
N LEU A 28 4.81 20.54 0.26
CA LEU A 28 5.95 19.60 0.40
C LEU A 28 5.96 18.93 1.79
N CYS A 29 5.58 19.68 2.83
CA CYS A 29 5.56 19.17 4.20
C CYS A 29 4.45 18.16 4.49
N ASP A 30 3.46 18.03 3.61
CA ASP A 30 2.41 17.01 3.68
C ASP A 30 2.86 15.63 3.13
N ILE A 31 4.04 15.53 2.54
CA ILE A 31 4.59 14.26 2.03
C ILE A 31 5.14 13.44 3.20
N GLU A 32 4.58 12.27 3.44
CA GLU A 32 4.92 11.43 4.58
C GLU A 32 5.83 10.22 4.22
N GLY A 33 6.24 10.13 2.97
CA GLY A 33 7.17 9.10 2.53
C GLY A 33 7.41 9.07 1.02
N PHE A 34 8.28 8.17 0.60
CA PHE A 34 8.70 7.98 -0.79
C PHE A 34 8.51 6.53 -1.23
N SER A 35 8.27 6.30 -2.52
CA SER A 35 8.21 4.94 -3.07
C SER A 35 9.58 4.41 -3.49
N SER A 36 10.58 5.28 -3.70
CA SER A 36 11.90 4.90 -4.19
C SER A 36 12.99 5.76 -3.60
N SER A 37 14.10 5.13 -3.23
CA SER A 37 15.33 5.76 -2.78
C SER A 37 16.52 4.84 -3.05
N LYS A 38 17.73 5.42 -3.09
CA LYS A 38 19.00 4.68 -3.06
C LYS A 38 19.29 4.10 -1.67
N SER A 39 18.61 4.61 -0.63
CA SER A 39 18.66 4.11 0.74
C SER A 39 17.49 3.18 1.00
N ASP A 40 17.65 2.26 1.95
CA ASP A 40 16.54 1.42 2.42
C ASP A 40 15.59 2.28 3.27
N LEU A 41 14.42 2.60 2.71
CA LEU A 41 13.42 3.45 3.37
C LEU A 41 12.81 2.82 4.62
N HIS A 42 12.90 1.50 4.79
CA HIS A 42 12.39 0.80 5.97
C HIS A 42 13.19 1.09 7.24
N GLU A 43 14.41 1.62 7.11
CA GLU A 43 15.26 2.00 8.24
C GLU A 43 14.84 3.32 8.90
N TYR A 44 13.93 4.10 8.26
CA TYR A 44 13.57 5.45 8.69
C TYR A 44 12.08 5.54 9.00
N PRO A 45 11.70 5.87 10.26
CA PRO A 45 10.30 5.95 10.64
C PRO A 45 9.57 7.16 10.04
N SER A 46 10.32 8.21 9.61
CA SER A 46 9.76 9.41 9.00
C SER A 46 10.67 9.99 7.92
N VAL A 47 10.13 10.91 7.10
CA VAL A 47 10.92 11.69 6.14
C VAL A 47 11.94 12.58 6.86
N GLU A 48 11.60 13.07 8.07
CA GLU A 48 12.50 13.87 8.89
C GLU A 48 13.70 13.04 9.35
N ASP A 49 13.47 11.82 9.90
CA ASP A 49 14.56 10.91 10.31
C ASP A 49 15.46 10.55 9.12
N PHE A 50 14.84 10.32 7.96
CA PHE A 50 15.59 10.06 6.73
C PHE A 50 16.48 11.25 6.35
N ALA A 51 15.96 12.49 6.38
CA ALA A 51 16.73 13.69 6.10
C ALA A 51 17.89 13.87 7.08
N GLN A 52 17.64 13.71 8.38
CA GLN A 52 18.65 13.86 9.43
C GLN A 52 19.79 12.85 9.30
N GLN A 53 19.49 11.61 8.96
CA GLN A 53 20.49 10.55 8.91
C GLN A 53 21.22 10.47 7.56
N ARG A 54 20.54 10.85 6.45
CA ARG A 54 21.10 10.68 5.10
C ARG A 54 21.54 11.97 4.42
N CYS A 55 21.09 13.12 4.93
CA CYS A 55 21.38 14.42 4.32
C CYS A 55 21.91 15.45 5.35
N PRO A 56 22.74 15.08 6.36
CA PRO A 56 23.12 15.99 7.44
C PRO A 56 23.81 17.26 6.93
N ASP A 57 24.66 17.16 5.90
CA ASP A 57 25.35 18.31 5.33
C ASP A 57 24.38 19.27 4.61
N TRP A 58 23.34 18.74 3.99
CA TRP A 58 22.38 19.53 3.22
C TRP A 58 21.37 20.27 4.09
N ILE A 59 21.11 19.78 5.30
CA ILE A 59 20.18 20.37 6.26
C ILE A 59 20.86 21.21 7.35
N SER A 60 22.20 21.34 7.30
CA SER A 60 22.98 22.10 8.26
C SER A 60 22.71 23.62 8.17
N ASP A 61 22.40 24.11 6.96
CA ASP A 61 21.99 25.51 6.71
C ASP A 61 20.46 25.59 6.52
N VAL A 62 19.78 26.09 7.56
CA VAL A 62 18.32 26.34 7.53
C VAL A 62 18.06 27.76 7.04
N SER A 63 18.14 27.96 5.74
CA SER A 63 17.90 29.24 5.09
C SER A 63 17.03 29.10 3.84
N HIS A 64 16.37 30.20 3.45
CA HIS A 64 15.62 30.24 2.17
C HIS A 64 16.52 30.02 0.95
N GLU A 65 17.81 30.36 1.07
CA GLU A 65 18.78 30.11 0.00
C GLU A 65 19.07 28.61 -0.13
N SER A 66 19.31 27.93 0.99
CA SER A 66 19.51 26.49 1.03
C SER A 66 18.26 25.77 0.51
N LEU A 67 17.06 26.16 0.95
CA LEU A 67 15.81 25.59 0.44
C LEU A 67 15.69 25.73 -1.08
N ARG A 68 15.97 26.91 -1.63
CA ARG A 68 15.94 27.12 -3.09
C ARG A 68 16.95 26.23 -3.83
N LYS A 69 18.15 26.05 -3.28
CA LYS A 69 19.18 25.16 -3.88
C LYS A 69 18.73 23.70 -3.87
N LEU A 70 18.13 23.22 -2.78
CA LEU A 70 17.62 21.86 -2.67
C LEU A 70 16.48 21.61 -3.65
N LEU A 71 15.52 22.55 -3.73
CA LEU A 71 14.39 22.47 -4.65
C LEU A 71 14.78 22.62 -6.12
N ALA A 72 15.92 23.23 -6.43
CA ALA A 72 16.39 23.39 -7.82
C ALA A 72 16.94 22.09 -8.44
N HIS A 73 17.03 21.00 -7.68
CA HIS A 73 17.58 19.74 -8.16
C HIS A 73 16.60 19.07 -9.14
N ASP A 74 17.09 18.75 -10.32
CA ASP A 74 16.29 18.27 -11.47
C ASP A 74 15.65 16.88 -11.25
N GLU A 75 16.19 16.07 -10.34
CA GLU A 75 15.58 14.80 -9.94
C GLU A 75 14.27 14.97 -9.15
N ILE A 76 13.95 16.18 -8.63
CA ILE A 76 12.62 16.50 -8.11
C ILE A 76 11.70 16.77 -9.31
N ARG A 77 11.36 15.72 -10.04
CA ARG A 77 10.71 15.80 -11.35
C ARG A 77 9.36 16.46 -11.31
N VAL A 78 8.64 16.34 -10.19
CA VAL A 78 7.35 17.01 -9.97
C VAL A 78 7.47 18.53 -10.12
N LEU A 79 8.64 19.12 -9.83
CA LEU A 79 8.88 20.55 -9.98
C LEU A 79 9.51 20.93 -11.35
N HIS A 80 10.28 20.03 -11.97
CA HIS A 80 11.18 20.41 -13.07
C HIS A 80 10.90 19.71 -14.39
N SER A 81 10.04 18.68 -14.42
CA SER A 81 9.76 17.95 -15.65
C SER A 81 8.29 18.00 -16.02
N GLN A 82 7.99 18.33 -17.27
CA GLN A 82 6.64 18.23 -17.81
C GLN A 82 6.25 16.80 -18.20
N HIS A 83 7.23 15.91 -18.36
CA HIS A 83 7.04 14.52 -18.78
C HIS A 83 7.67 13.58 -17.75
N HIS A 84 6.97 13.37 -16.63
CA HIS A 84 7.39 12.43 -15.59
C HIS A 84 6.25 11.48 -15.23
N THR A 85 6.59 10.38 -14.60
CA THR A 85 5.65 9.38 -14.07
C THR A 85 5.42 9.54 -12.57
N ASP A 86 6.14 10.48 -11.93
CA ASP A 86 6.03 10.76 -10.51
C ASP A 86 4.63 11.30 -10.19
N HIS A 87 4.06 10.83 -9.10
CA HIS A 87 2.69 11.17 -8.68
C HIS A 87 2.56 11.01 -7.17
N PHE A 88 1.54 11.58 -6.59
CA PHE A 88 1.19 11.33 -5.20
C PHE A 88 0.37 10.04 -5.09
N SER A 89 0.58 9.28 -4.03
CA SER A 89 -0.19 8.08 -3.71
C SER A 89 -0.77 8.18 -2.30
N GLN A 90 -2.03 7.82 -2.16
CA GLN A 90 -2.69 7.70 -0.86
C GLN A 90 -3.39 6.35 -0.78
N TYR A 91 -3.28 5.67 0.35
CA TYR A 91 -3.95 4.40 0.59
C TYR A 91 -5.12 4.62 1.55
N GLY A 92 -6.30 4.15 1.17
CA GLY A 92 -7.54 4.38 1.91
C GLY A 92 -7.49 3.98 3.38
N TRP A 93 -6.74 2.95 3.71
CA TRP A 93 -6.59 2.42 5.07
C TRP A 93 -5.45 3.05 5.87
N ASP A 94 -4.62 3.87 5.25
CA ASP A 94 -3.47 4.53 5.89
C ASP A 94 -3.70 6.03 6.04
N GLY A 95 -4.23 6.68 5.01
CA GLY A 95 -4.50 8.11 4.99
C GLY A 95 -3.30 8.98 4.65
N ARG A 96 -2.08 8.49 4.83
CA ARG A 96 -0.83 9.21 4.52
C ARG A 96 -0.64 9.43 3.03
N VAL A 97 0.06 10.51 2.68
CA VAL A 97 0.41 10.81 1.29
C VAL A 97 1.89 10.52 1.05
N PHE A 98 2.14 9.75 0.02
CA PHE A 98 3.48 9.35 -0.41
C PHE A 98 3.80 9.98 -1.76
N LEU A 99 5.03 10.40 -1.98
CA LEU A 99 5.53 10.73 -3.30
C LEU A 99 6.04 9.45 -3.98
N SER A 100 5.30 9.01 -4.98
CA SER A 100 5.72 7.92 -5.88
C SER A 100 6.69 8.48 -6.90
N ASN A 101 7.96 8.47 -6.54
CA ASN A 101 9.06 9.11 -7.26
C ASN A 101 9.95 8.10 -7.96
N ALA A 102 10.55 8.51 -9.07
CA ALA A 102 11.60 7.75 -9.76
C ALA A 102 13.02 8.24 -9.42
N GLY A 103 13.15 9.28 -8.56
CA GLY A 103 14.42 9.84 -8.09
C GLY A 103 14.16 11.01 -7.14
N GLY A 104 15.23 11.67 -6.67
CA GLY A 104 15.17 12.91 -5.89
C GLY A 104 14.77 12.79 -4.43
N SER A 105 14.59 11.57 -3.88
CA SER A 105 14.12 11.37 -2.49
C SER A 105 14.96 12.12 -1.44
N HIS A 106 16.29 12.09 -1.57
CA HIS A 106 17.17 12.79 -0.63
C HIS A 106 17.02 14.32 -0.69
N HIS A 107 16.96 14.89 -1.90
CA HIS A 107 16.77 16.34 -2.07
C HIS A 107 15.39 16.79 -1.59
N THR A 108 14.35 16.00 -1.89
CA THR A 108 13.00 16.27 -1.42
C THR A 108 12.92 16.21 0.10
N ALA A 109 13.51 15.19 0.73
CA ALA A 109 13.52 15.07 2.19
C ALA A 109 14.30 16.20 2.87
N ALA A 110 15.47 16.56 2.33
CA ALA A 110 16.24 17.69 2.85
C ALA A 110 15.51 19.03 2.67
N ALA A 111 14.86 19.23 1.52
CA ALA A 111 14.04 20.42 1.27
C ALA A 111 12.84 20.49 2.24
N GLN A 112 12.16 19.37 2.48
CA GLN A 112 11.06 19.28 3.46
C GLN A 112 11.55 19.63 4.88
N TYR A 113 12.69 19.07 5.28
CA TYR A 113 13.29 19.37 6.59
C TYR A 113 13.55 20.86 6.78
N VAL A 114 14.14 21.52 5.77
CA VAL A 114 14.43 22.96 5.81
C VAL A 114 13.14 23.79 5.74
N ALA A 115 12.20 23.42 4.85
CA ALA A 115 10.91 24.12 4.70
C ALA A 115 10.11 24.11 6.03
N ASN A 116 10.02 22.95 6.69
CA ASN A 116 9.36 22.80 7.99
C ASN A 116 9.93 23.77 9.05
N ARG A 117 11.25 23.91 9.11
CA ARG A 117 11.90 24.80 10.09
C ARG A 117 11.76 26.28 9.77
N LEU A 118 11.66 26.59 8.49
CA LEU A 118 11.40 27.96 8.02
C LEU A 118 9.91 28.31 8.04
N GLN A 119 9.02 27.33 8.28
CA GLN A 119 7.56 27.47 8.11
C GLN A 119 7.23 28.02 6.70
N ALA A 120 7.95 27.52 5.71
CA ALA A 120 7.82 27.94 4.32
C ALA A 120 6.85 27.02 3.57
N ASP A 121 5.84 27.60 2.95
CA ASP A 121 4.92 26.90 2.06
C ASP A 121 5.63 26.58 0.72
N VAL A 122 5.65 25.31 0.35
CA VAL A 122 6.24 24.83 -0.92
C VAL A 122 5.20 23.99 -1.66
N PRO A 123 4.37 24.62 -2.50
CA PRO A 123 3.35 23.89 -3.25
C PRO A 123 3.97 22.98 -4.28
N MET A 124 3.54 21.72 -4.31
CA MET A 124 3.91 20.71 -5.28
C MET A 124 2.66 20.19 -5.98
N SER A 125 2.69 20.15 -7.32
CA SER A 125 1.54 19.73 -8.11
C SER A 125 1.87 18.49 -8.95
N ALA A 126 1.07 17.44 -8.80
CA ALA A 126 1.17 16.20 -9.56
C ALA A 126 -0.17 15.46 -9.53
N PRO A 127 -0.38 14.42 -10.36
CA PRO A 127 -1.53 13.55 -10.19
C PRO A 127 -1.52 12.89 -8.80
N LEU A 128 -2.69 12.77 -8.17
CA LEU A 128 -2.87 11.97 -6.96
C LEU A 128 -3.60 10.67 -7.32
N ARG A 129 -3.04 9.53 -6.94
CA ARG A 129 -3.67 8.21 -7.03
C ARG A 129 -4.10 7.76 -5.66
N VAL A 130 -5.39 7.55 -5.48
CA VAL A 130 -5.95 6.99 -4.24
C VAL A 130 -6.30 5.54 -4.48
N TYR A 131 -5.74 4.67 -3.66
CA TYR A 131 -5.98 3.23 -3.69
C TYR A 131 -6.92 2.86 -2.55
N LEU A 132 -8.03 2.20 -2.91
CA LEU A 132 -9.09 1.80 -2.01
C LEU A 132 -9.31 0.29 -2.08
N LEU A 133 -9.81 -0.29 -1.01
CA LEU A 133 -10.36 -1.65 -1.02
C LEU A 133 -11.83 -1.60 -1.45
N ASN A 134 -12.20 -2.48 -2.35
CA ASN A 134 -13.58 -2.74 -2.70
C ASN A 134 -14.22 -3.60 -1.61
N VAL A 135 -15.05 -2.98 -0.78
CA VAL A 135 -15.69 -3.63 0.38
C VAL A 135 -16.50 -4.84 -0.06
N ALA A 136 -17.32 -4.70 -1.11
CA ALA A 136 -18.14 -5.79 -1.61
C ALA A 136 -17.30 -6.99 -2.11
N ALA A 137 -16.16 -6.73 -2.73
CA ALA A 137 -15.24 -7.79 -3.16
C ALA A 137 -14.54 -8.47 -1.98
N VAL A 138 -14.17 -7.70 -0.94
CA VAL A 138 -13.60 -8.24 0.31
C VAL A 138 -14.63 -9.13 1.00
N ASP A 139 -15.86 -8.68 1.16
CA ASP A 139 -16.94 -9.46 1.78
C ASP A 139 -17.24 -10.74 0.99
N ALA A 140 -17.32 -10.64 -0.33
CA ALA A 140 -17.62 -11.78 -1.20
C ALA A 140 -16.52 -12.83 -1.15
N ILE A 141 -15.23 -12.45 -1.13
CA ILE A 141 -14.12 -13.41 -1.03
C ILE A 141 -14.05 -14.02 0.37
N ALA A 142 -14.26 -13.21 1.43
CA ALA A 142 -14.27 -13.67 2.81
C ALA A 142 -15.45 -14.64 3.09
N ALA A 143 -16.59 -14.44 2.44
CA ALA A 143 -17.73 -15.36 2.54
C ALA A 143 -17.45 -16.74 1.92
N ARG A 144 -16.54 -16.81 0.93
CA ARG A 144 -16.23 -18.06 0.19
C ARG A 144 -15.00 -18.79 0.68
N TYR A 145 -14.02 -18.07 1.23
CA TYR A 145 -12.71 -18.63 1.58
C TYR A 145 -12.24 -18.22 2.95
N GLU A 146 -11.60 -19.14 3.66
CA GLU A 146 -10.61 -18.83 4.69
C GLU A 146 -9.29 -18.54 3.99
N MET A 147 -8.57 -17.51 4.41
CA MET A 147 -7.39 -17.03 3.69
C MET A 147 -6.21 -16.86 4.65
N PHE A 148 -5.06 -17.42 4.30
CA PHE A 148 -3.85 -17.36 5.13
C PHE A 148 -2.63 -17.02 4.30
N ALA A 149 -1.66 -16.31 4.89
CA ALA A 149 -0.32 -16.19 4.35
C ALA A 149 0.53 -17.38 4.83
N VAL A 150 1.15 -18.08 3.89
CA VAL A 150 2.00 -19.24 4.19
C VAL A 150 3.33 -19.05 3.48
N PRO A 151 4.48 -19.27 4.15
CA PRO A 151 5.77 -19.23 3.49
C PRO A 151 5.84 -20.18 2.28
N GLU A 152 6.39 -19.72 1.17
CA GLU A 152 6.49 -20.54 -0.06
C GLU A 152 7.21 -21.85 0.20
N VAL A 153 8.31 -21.80 0.95
CA VAL A 153 9.07 -23.00 1.33
C VAL A 153 8.21 -24.01 2.08
N ALA A 154 7.31 -23.56 2.97
CA ALA A 154 6.42 -24.46 3.70
C ALA A 154 5.37 -25.08 2.79
N LEU A 155 4.78 -24.29 1.89
CA LEU A 155 3.74 -24.75 0.95
C LEU A 155 4.25 -25.84 0.00
N PHE A 156 5.50 -25.75 -0.45
CA PHE A 156 6.09 -26.71 -1.40
C PHE A 156 6.88 -27.83 -0.72
N GLN A 157 6.98 -27.84 0.60
CA GLN A 157 7.54 -28.98 1.32
C GLN A 157 6.56 -30.15 1.36
N VAL A 158 7.11 -31.36 1.17
CA VAL A 158 6.34 -32.61 1.17
C VAL A 158 5.41 -32.75 2.37
N PRO A 159 5.84 -32.44 3.64
CA PRO A 159 4.97 -32.61 4.82
C PRO A 159 3.70 -31.74 4.79
N PHE A 160 3.79 -30.50 4.35
CA PHE A 160 2.63 -29.58 4.27
C PHE A 160 1.64 -30.05 3.19
N HIS A 161 2.17 -30.39 2.03
CA HIS A 161 1.36 -30.88 0.91
C HIS A 161 0.71 -32.22 1.26
N ASP A 162 1.45 -33.13 1.87
CA ASP A 162 0.94 -34.43 2.29
C ASP A 162 -0.10 -34.29 3.42
N ALA A 163 0.05 -33.34 4.36
CA ALA A 163 -0.94 -33.05 5.39
C ALA A 163 -2.25 -32.57 4.75
N LEU A 164 -2.21 -31.59 3.85
CA LEU A 164 -3.41 -31.11 3.14
C LEU A 164 -4.04 -32.22 2.29
N LYS A 165 -3.23 -33.02 1.62
CA LYS A 165 -3.69 -34.14 0.81
C LYS A 165 -4.28 -35.25 1.65
N ALA A 166 -3.68 -35.60 2.80
CA ALA A 166 -4.17 -36.62 3.71
C ALA A 166 -5.52 -36.24 4.33
N THR A 167 -5.74 -34.93 4.59
CA THR A 167 -7.06 -34.43 5.03
C THR A 167 -8.07 -34.38 3.90
N GLY A 168 -7.63 -34.43 2.62
CA GLY A 168 -8.48 -34.23 1.45
C GLY A 168 -9.05 -32.80 1.35
N ALA A 169 -8.39 -31.85 1.97
CA ALA A 169 -8.75 -30.44 1.89
C ALA A 169 -8.53 -29.90 0.46
N ALA A 170 -9.52 -29.22 -0.09
CA ALA A 170 -9.35 -28.42 -1.30
C ALA A 170 -8.69 -27.10 -0.92
N TYR A 171 -7.75 -26.63 -1.71
CA TYR A 171 -7.15 -25.32 -1.55
C TYR A 171 -6.68 -24.75 -2.88
N LEU A 172 -6.61 -23.41 -2.92
CA LEU A 172 -5.99 -22.64 -3.99
C LEU A 172 -4.85 -21.85 -3.39
N TRP A 173 -3.94 -21.38 -4.23
CA TRP A 173 -2.90 -20.47 -3.78
C TRP A 173 -2.56 -19.43 -4.85
N HIS A 174 -2.09 -18.28 -4.39
CA HIS A 174 -1.63 -17.20 -5.24
C HIS A 174 -0.35 -16.58 -4.68
N ARG A 175 0.52 -16.07 -5.56
CA ARG A 175 1.71 -15.33 -5.13
C ARG A 175 1.29 -14.04 -4.46
N MET A 176 1.96 -13.69 -3.36
CA MET A 176 1.83 -12.37 -2.77
C MET A 176 2.75 -11.37 -3.49
N PRO A 177 2.36 -10.08 -3.55
CA PRO A 177 3.19 -9.04 -4.13
C PRO A 177 4.43 -8.75 -3.26
N ALA A 178 5.39 -8.01 -3.81
CA ALA A 178 6.49 -7.48 -3.02
C ALA A 178 5.94 -6.59 -1.86
N PRO A 179 6.58 -6.58 -0.69
CA PRO A 179 7.80 -7.30 -0.33
C PRO A 179 7.61 -8.78 0.06
N TYR A 180 6.38 -9.29 0.05
CA TYR A 180 6.00 -10.64 0.53
C TYR A 180 6.07 -11.70 -0.59
N HIS A 181 7.01 -11.57 -1.53
CA HIS A 181 7.14 -12.49 -2.67
C HIS A 181 7.54 -13.92 -2.28
N ASP A 182 8.05 -14.12 -1.06
CA ASP A 182 8.36 -15.40 -0.43
C ASP A 182 7.15 -16.05 0.27
N GLN A 183 6.01 -15.38 0.25
CA GLN A 183 4.75 -15.85 0.80
C GLN A 183 3.76 -16.22 -0.30
N ARG A 184 2.81 -17.08 0.08
CA ARG A 184 1.65 -17.44 -0.76
C ARG A 184 0.37 -17.18 0.03
N ALA A 185 -0.58 -16.51 -0.60
CA ALA A 185 -1.94 -16.49 -0.13
C ALA A 185 -2.59 -17.84 -0.42
N VAL A 186 -3.00 -18.54 0.60
CA VAL A 186 -3.71 -19.84 0.52
C VAL A 186 -5.18 -19.57 0.77
N PHE A 187 -6.04 -20.09 -0.10
CA PHE A 187 -7.50 -19.95 -0.04
C PHE A 187 -8.10 -21.32 0.20
N LEU A 188 -8.84 -21.47 1.27
CA LEU A 188 -9.50 -22.70 1.70
C LEU A 188 -11.03 -22.51 1.57
N PRO A 189 -11.71 -23.19 0.64
CA PRO A 189 -13.14 -23.03 0.42
C PRO A 189 -13.97 -23.36 1.68
N ARG A 190 -14.84 -22.44 2.09
CA ARG A 190 -15.70 -22.61 3.27
C ARG A 190 -16.79 -23.67 3.08
N GLU A 191 -17.15 -23.98 1.84
CA GLU A 191 -18.10 -25.05 1.50
C GLU A 191 -17.54 -26.46 1.75
N ASN A 192 -16.22 -26.59 1.91
CA ASN A 192 -15.54 -27.86 2.15
C ASN A 192 -15.15 -27.99 3.62
N SER A 193 -15.79 -28.89 4.35
CA SER A 193 -15.55 -29.12 5.78
C SER A 193 -14.10 -29.51 6.11
N ARG A 194 -13.42 -30.18 5.19
CA ARG A 194 -11.99 -30.55 5.35
C ARG A 194 -11.09 -29.34 5.17
N SER A 195 -11.45 -28.42 4.29
CA SER A 195 -10.76 -27.14 4.15
C SER A 195 -10.93 -26.27 5.41
N LEU A 196 -12.12 -26.28 6.02
CA LEU A 196 -12.35 -25.59 7.31
C LEU A 196 -11.52 -26.21 8.45
N ALA A 197 -11.36 -27.54 8.49
CA ALA A 197 -10.49 -28.18 9.46
C ALA A 197 -9.02 -27.78 9.23
N ALA A 198 -8.56 -27.74 7.98
CA ALA A 198 -7.22 -27.26 7.66
C ALA A 198 -7.03 -25.78 8.03
N ALA A 199 -8.05 -24.93 7.83
CA ALA A 199 -8.02 -23.53 8.26
C ALA A 199 -7.87 -23.39 9.79
N ALA A 200 -8.56 -24.25 10.56
CA ALA A 200 -8.43 -24.25 12.01
C ALA A 200 -7.00 -24.62 12.46
N GLU A 201 -6.38 -25.59 11.80
CA GLU A 201 -4.98 -25.98 12.07
C GLU A 201 -3.99 -24.86 11.71
N LEU A 202 -4.16 -24.20 10.56
CA LEU A 202 -3.33 -23.06 10.17
C LEU A 202 -3.44 -21.93 11.19
N ARG A 203 -4.65 -21.63 11.65
CA ARG A 203 -4.89 -20.62 12.68
C ARG A 203 -4.26 -21.01 14.02
N ALA A 204 -4.38 -22.26 14.44
CA ALA A 204 -3.73 -22.79 15.65
C ALA A 204 -2.20 -22.74 15.56
N ALA A 205 -1.65 -22.94 14.36
CA ALA A 205 -0.22 -22.81 14.08
C ALA A 205 0.27 -21.35 14.00
N GLY A 206 -0.62 -20.37 14.15
CA GLY A 206 -0.27 -18.94 14.09
C GLY A 206 -0.04 -18.39 12.68
N ALA A 207 -0.53 -19.05 11.63
CA ALA A 207 -0.46 -18.52 10.28
C ALA A 207 -1.23 -17.19 10.17
N PRO A 208 -0.65 -16.14 9.57
CA PRO A 208 -1.33 -14.86 9.42
C PRO A 208 -2.64 -15.02 8.64
N ASP A 209 -3.76 -14.61 9.26
CA ASP A 209 -5.10 -14.67 8.67
C ASP A 209 -5.34 -13.43 7.80
N LEU A 210 -5.32 -13.62 6.47
CA LEU A 210 -5.52 -12.56 5.49
C LEU A 210 -6.96 -12.07 5.45
N GLY A 211 -7.93 -12.92 5.81
CA GLY A 211 -9.33 -12.53 5.89
C GLY A 211 -9.56 -11.50 6.98
N ILE A 212 -9.07 -11.77 8.18
CA ILE A 212 -9.10 -10.81 9.31
C ILE A 212 -8.33 -9.53 8.93
N HIS A 213 -7.17 -9.67 8.31
CA HIS A 213 -6.37 -8.50 7.91
C HIS A 213 -7.11 -7.60 6.92
N LEU A 214 -7.73 -8.15 5.89
CA LEU A 214 -8.52 -7.39 4.92
C LEU A 214 -9.71 -6.68 5.59
N THR A 215 -10.41 -7.35 6.50
CA THR A 215 -11.51 -6.73 7.27
C THR A 215 -11.02 -5.53 8.08
N MET A 216 -9.90 -5.67 8.78
CA MET A 216 -9.31 -4.55 9.52
C MET A 216 -8.91 -3.37 8.62
N LEU A 217 -8.40 -3.66 7.42
CA LEU A 217 -8.06 -2.60 6.45
C LEU A 217 -9.31 -1.87 5.93
N VAL A 218 -10.41 -2.61 5.69
CA VAL A 218 -11.71 -2.02 5.32
C VAL A 218 -12.25 -1.12 6.43
N GLU A 219 -12.20 -1.58 7.68
CA GLU A 219 -12.62 -0.78 8.84
C GLU A 219 -11.81 0.52 8.95
N ARG A 220 -10.50 0.44 8.81
CA ARG A 220 -9.63 1.62 8.79
C ARG A 220 -9.94 2.56 7.63
N GLN A 221 -10.19 2.03 6.44
CA GLN A 221 -10.59 2.82 5.28
C GLN A 221 -11.88 3.59 5.56
N GLN A 222 -12.88 2.97 6.17
CA GLN A 222 -14.12 3.62 6.56
C GLN A 222 -13.87 4.76 7.55
N GLU A 223 -13.03 4.51 8.56
CA GLU A 223 -12.63 5.58 9.51
C GLU A 223 -11.96 6.76 8.80
N MET A 224 -11.06 6.51 7.84
CA MET A 224 -10.37 7.57 7.10
C MET A 224 -11.36 8.37 6.23
N LEU A 225 -12.35 7.70 5.63
CA LEU A 225 -13.43 8.33 4.88
C LEU A 225 -14.30 9.23 5.78
N GLU A 226 -14.70 8.72 6.95
CA GLU A 226 -15.53 9.45 7.93
C GLU A 226 -14.79 10.68 8.50
N LYS A 227 -13.50 10.55 8.75
CA LYS A 227 -12.65 11.66 9.23
C LYS A 227 -12.32 12.68 8.14
N GLY A 228 -12.70 12.42 6.88
CA GLY A 228 -12.38 13.28 5.73
C GLY A 228 -10.87 13.37 5.41
N VAL A 229 -10.09 12.39 5.83
CA VAL A 229 -8.62 12.35 5.60
C VAL A 229 -8.30 12.00 4.14
N LEU A 230 -9.18 11.24 3.49
CA LEU A 230 -8.94 10.85 2.09
C LEU A 230 -9.22 12.02 1.16
N ARG A 231 -8.23 12.39 0.40
CA ARG A 231 -8.21 13.62 -0.42
C ARG A 231 -9.04 13.51 -1.71
N VAL A 232 -9.70 12.38 -1.98
CA VAL A 232 -10.63 12.18 -3.10
C VAL A 232 -11.94 12.94 -2.94
N VAL A 233 -12.31 13.29 -1.69
CA VAL A 233 -13.61 13.89 -1.38
C VAL A 233 -13.65 15.41 -1.61
N ALA A 234 -12.53 16.04 -1.91
CA ALA A 234 -12.40 17.51 -2.04
C ALA A 234 -12.53 18.04 -3.47
N GLY A 235 -12.77 17.18 -4.48
CA GLY A 235 -13.00 17.61 -5.87
C GLY A 235 -14.45 18.06 -6.10
N PRO A 236 -14.74 18.91 -7.13
CA PRO A 236 -16.09 19.42 -7.41
C PRO A 236 -17.08 18.34 -7.87
N GLU A 237 -16.64 17.14 -8.22
CA GLU A 237 -17.49 15.98 -8.43
C GLU A 237 -17.41 15.09 -7.17
N ARG A 238 -18.34 15.34 -6.26
CA ARG A 238 -18.59 14.43 -5.12
C ARG A 238 -18.93 13.06 -5.70
N LEU A 239 -18.00 12.09 -5.57
CA LEU A 239 -18.42 10.70 -5.51
C LEU A 239 -19.51 10.65 -4.43
N ASN A 240 -20.73 10.33 -4.86
CA ASN A 240 -21.85 10.25 -3.95
C ASN A 240 -21.45 9.24 -2.86
N ARG A 241 -21.73 9.52 -1.58
CA ARG A 241 -21.39 8.61 -0.46
C ARG A 241 -21.86 7.19 -0.72
N ASP A 242 -22.95 7.08 -1.47
CA ASP A 242 -23.57 5.82 -1.86
C ASP A 242 -22.75 5.07 -2.93
N ASP A 243 -22.00 5.76 -3.79
CA ASP A 243 -21.14 5.15 -4.81
C ASP A 243 -19.84 4.60 -4.22
N ALA A 244 -19.31 5.22 -3.16
CA ALA A 244 -18.11 4.73 -2.47
C ALA A 244 -18.40 3.51 -1.58
N LEU A 245 -19.68 3.31 -1.19
CA LEU A 245 -20.16 2.14 -0.45
C LEU A 245 -20.74 1.06 -1.37
N ALA A 246 -21.03 1.38 -2.64
CA ALA A 246 -21.59 0.48 -3.64
C ALA A 246 -20.58 0.03 -4.71
N LEU A 247 -19.35 0.53 -4.70
CA LEU A 247 -18.23 0.11 -5.54
C LEU A 247 -17.33 -0.85 -4.78
#